data_311387039c924e30e7612a9c43091316
#
_entry.id   311387039c924e30e7612a9c43091316
#
_cell.length_a   1.000
_cell.length_b   1.000
_cell.length_c   1.000
_cell.angle_alpha   90.00
_cell.angle_beta   90.00
_cell.angle_gamma   90.00
#
_symmetry.space_group_name_H-M   'P 1'
#
loop_
_entity.id
_entity.type
_entity.pdbx_description
1 polymer ?
#
loop_
_entity_poly.entity_id
_entity_poly.type
_entity_poly.pdbx_seq_one_letter_code
_entity_poly.pdbx_strand_id
1 'polypeptide(L)'
;KSRLLKLINLIKAYGATPIFVTQTRGDFRRHSDGLLSWIPDNQENPINITGFNFQKLQLFNQVTLSVCRNIQIPCIDLGKEIKFSDGDFYDSIHTTPSGSYKIATFLYDKLRIIVNKNHSLDLIKE
;
A
#
# COMPACT_ATOMS: atom_id res chain seq x y z
N LYS A 1 -12.01 -0.10 10.87
CA LYS A 1 -12.98 -0.54 9.84
C LYS A 1 -14.09 0.50 9.61
N SER A 2 -14.81 0.94 10.65
CA SER A 2 -15.93 1.89 10.50
C SER A 2 -15.52 3.24 9.88
N ARG A 3 -14.38 3.82 10.27
CA ARG A 3 -13.86 5.07 9.69
C ARG A 3 -13.59 4.95 8.20
N LEU A 4 -13.04 3.81 7.77
CA LEU A 4 -12.76 3.55 6.35
C LEU A 4 -14.06 3.49 5.54
N LEU A 5 -15.09 2.80 6.06
CA LEU A 5 -16.40 2.74 5.40
C LEU A 5 -17.07 4.12 5.30
N LYS A 6 -16.97 4.95 6.35
CA LYS A 6 -17.48 6.34 6.29
C LYS A 6 -16.76 7.15 5.20
N LEU A 7 -15.43 7.04 5.11
CA LEU A 7 -14.65 7.72 4.06
C LEU A 7 -15.08 7.27 2.66
N ILE A 8 -15.25 5.98 2.45
CA ILE A 8 -15.69 5.42 1.17
C ILE A 8 -17.06 5.95 0.78
N ASN A 9 -18.01 5.96 1.70
CA ASN A 9 -19.35 6.47 1.44
C ASN A 9 -19.32 7.96 1.09
N LEU A 10 -18.49 8.74 1.77
CA LEU A 10 -18.31 10.15 1.48
C LEU A 10 -17.74 10.37 0.06
N ILE A 11 -16.68 9.65 -0.30
CA ILE A 11 -16.07 9.74 -1.64
C ILE A 11 -17.08 9.37 -2.73
N LYS A 12 -17.84 8.28 -2.53
CA LYS A 12 -18.88 7.87 -3.47
C LYS A 12 -20.01 8.90 -3.60
N ALA A 13 -20.38 9.57 -2.52
CA ALA A 13 -21.39 10.62 -2.54
C ALA A 13 -20.98 11.83 -3.41
N TYR A 14 -19.66 12.06 -3.60
CA TYR A 14 -19.14 13.03 -4.56
C TYR A 14 -19.01 12.51 -6.00
N GLY A 15 -19.50 11.31 -6.30
CA GLY A 15 -19.41 10.71 -7.64
C GLY A 15 -18.02 10.15 -7.98
N ALA A 16 -17.10 10.05 -7.00
CA ALA A 16 -15.75 9.55 -7.23
C ALA A 16 -15.62 8.07 -6.86
N THR A 17 -14.73 7.36 -7.56
CA THR A 17 -14.38 5.98 -7.23
C THR A 17 -13.15 5.95 -6.32
N PRO A 18 -13.27 5.48 -5.07
CA PRO A 18 -12.12 5.36 -4.18
C PRO A 18 -11.21 4.21 -4.62
N ILE A 19 -9.91 4.47 -4.61
CA ILE A 19 -8.86 3.46 -4.78
C ILE A 19 -7.97 3.50 -3.54
N PHE A 20 -7.85 2.39 -2.82
CA PHE A 20 -6.99 2.31 -1.65
C PHE A 20 -5.67 1.64 -1.98
N VAL A 21 -4.60 2.14 -1.34
CA VAL A 21 -3.25 1.61 -1.47
C VAL A 21 -2.75 1.22 -0.09
N THR A 22 -2.24 0.01 0.06
CA THR A 22 -1.58 -0.40 1.31
C THR A 22 -0.23 0.28 1.45
N GLN A 23 0.25 0.38 2.69
CA GLN A 23 1.50 1.05 3.03
C GLN A 23 2.62 0.06 3.31
N THR A 24 3.85 0.53 3.18
CA THR A 24 5.07 -0.19 3.52
C THR A 24 5.94 0.63 4.47
N ARG A 25 7.01 0.00 4.97
CA ARG A 25 8.03 0.64 5.81
C ARG A 25 9.42 0.32 5.29
N GLY A 26 10.34 1.27 5.48
CA GLY A 26 11.72 1.16 5.03
C GLY A 26 12.60 0.23 5.86
N ASP A 27 12.18 -0.07 7.09
CA ASP A 27 12.91 -0.92 8.03
C ASP A 27 12.62 -2.44 7.86
N PHE A 28 11.83 -2.81 6.86
CA PHE A 28 11.56 -4.21 6.56
C PHE A 28 11.83 -4.54 5.10
N ARG A 29 12.36 -5.72 4.88
CA ARG A 29 12.57 -6.29 3.54
C ARG A 29 11.85 -7.62 3.42
N ARG A 30 11.20 -7.80 2.28
CA ARG A 30 10.64 -9.09 1.89
C ARG A 30 11.64 -9.82 0.99
N HIS A 31 12.07 -10.99 1.44
CA HIS A 31 12.93 -11.89 0.67
C HIS A 31 12.15 -12.67 -0.39
N SER A 32 12.86 -13.31 -1.30
CA SER A 32 12.29 -14.12 -2.38
C SER A 32 11.48 -15.33 -1.89
N ASP A 33 11.82 -15.85 -0.72
CA ASP A 33 11.10 -16.93 -0.02
C ASP A 33 9.84 -16.43 0.72
N GLY A 34 9.56 -15.14 0.67
CA GLY A 34 8.42 -14.52 1.33
C GLY A 34 8.67 -14.12 2.79
N LEU A 35 9.82 -14.47 3.35
CA LEU A 35 10.19 -14.05 4.70
C LEU A 35 10.41 -12.54 4.77
N LEU A 36 10.13 -12.00 5.94
CA LEU A 36 10.38 -10.60 6.26
C LEU A 36 11.57 -10.52 7.20
N SER A 37 12.56 -9.73 6.83
CA SER A 37 13.65 -9.36 7.73
C SER A 37 13.54 -7.91 8.13
N TRP A 38 13.91 -7.63 9.36
CA TRP A 38 14.05 -6.29 9.88
C TRP A 38 15.46 -5.77 9.61
N ILE A 39 15.53 -4.49 9.19
CA ILE A 39 16.79 -3.78 9.03
C ILE A 39 16.87 -2.77 10.17
N PRO A 40 17.80 -2.91 11.11
CA PRO A 40 17.92 -1.97 12.22
C PRO A 40 18.33 -0.58 11.68
N ASP A 41 17.53 0.42 12.00
CA ASP A 41 17.93 1.81 11.89
C ASP A 41 19.00 2.07 12.95
N ASN A 42 20.24 2.26 12.54
CA ASN A 42 21.38 2.56 13.39
C ASN A 42 21.57 1.67 14.63
N GLN A 43 22.74 1.13 14.75
CA GLN A 43 23.17 0.24 15.85
C GLN A 43 23.06 0.84 17.25
N GLU A 44 22.70 2.10 17.39
CA GLU A 44 22.67 2.83 18.67
C GLU A 44 21.38 2.62 19.48
N ASN A 45 20.32 2.08 18.90
CA ASN A 45 19.08 1.79 19.64
C ASN A 45 18.42 0.49 19.20
N PRO A 46 18.95 -0.66 19.63
CA PRO A 46 18.40 -1.96 19.26
C PRO A 46 17.07 -2.30 19.96
N ILE A 47 16.55 -1.44 20.80
CA ILE A 47 15.35 -1.71 21.58
C ILE A 47 14.14 -1.29 20.81
N ASN A 48 13.91 -1.74 19.66
CA ASN A 48 12.75 -1.21 19.42
C ASN A 48 11.78 -1.66 18.48
N ILE A 49 10.77 -1.89 18.99
CA ILE A 49 9.58 -1.11 18.60
C ILE A 49 9.16 -1.30 17.14
N THR A 50 10.06 -1.52 16.29
CA THR A 50 9.83 -1.71 14.87
C THR A 50 9.00 -2.93 14.54
N GLY A 51 9.19 -4.02 15.23
CA GLY A 51 8.33 -5.19 15.11
C GLY A 51 6.87 -4.88 15.42
N PHE A 52 6.61 -4.10 16.46
CA PHE A 52 5.25 -3.71 16.84
C PHE A 52 4.62 -2.73 15.83
N ASN A 53 5.36 -1.75 15.38
CA ASN A 53 4.86 -0.80 14.38
C ASN A 53 4.63 -1.48 13.02
N PHE A 54 5.51 -2.41 12.64
CA PHE A 54 5.32 -3.21 11.45
C PHE A 54 4.08 -4.10 11.56
N GLN A 55 3.90 -4.80 12.68
CA GLN A 55 2.71 -5.64 12.90
C GLN A 55 1.42 -4.83 12.86
N LYS A 56 1.41 -3.64 13.48
CA LYS A 56 0.27 -2.71 13.36
C LYS A 56 0.00 -2.32 11.92
N LEU A 57 1.03 -1.96 11.16
CA LEU A 57 0.88 -1.61 9.76
C LEU A 57 0.30 -2.78 8.94
N GLN A 58 0.81 -3.99 9.17
CA GLN A 58 0.27 -5.19 8.52
C GLN A 58 -1.22 -5.40 8.84
N LEU A 59 -1.60 -5.20 10.09
CA LEU A 59 -3.01 -5.28 10.49
C LEU A 59 -3.88 -4.23 9.78
N PHE A 60 -3.41 -2.98 9.69
CA PHE A 60 -4.11 -1.94 8.93
C PHE A 60 -4.22 -2.28 7.45
N ASN A 61 -3.16 -2.77 6.83
CA ASN A 61 -3.17 -3.21 5.44
C ASN A 61 -4.18 -4.34 5.22
N GLN A 62 -4.18 -5.36 6.09
CA GLN A 62 -5.14 -6.47 6.03
C GLN A 62 -6.59 -6.00 6.16
N VAL A 63 -6.87 -5.08 7.11
CA VAL A 63 -8.20 -4.50 7.27
C VAL A 63 -8.61 -3.71 6.03
N THR A 64 -7.71 -2.93 5.46
CA THR A 64 -7.97 -2.17 4.23
C THR A 64 -8.33 -3.09 3.07
N LEU A 65 -7.51 -4.10 2.81
CA LEU A 65 -7.75 -5.09 1.76
C LEU A 65 -9.05 -5.89 1.98
N SER A 66 -9.36 -6.23 3.24
CA SER A 66 -10.61 -6.90 3.59
C SER A 66 -11.82 -6.01 3.28
N VAL A 67 -11.76 -4.73 3.61
CA VAL A 67 -12.84 -3.78 3.29
C VAL A 67 -13.02 -3.66 1.79
N CYS A 68 -11.93 -3.48 1.03
CA CYS A 68 -12.02 -3.39 -0.43
C CYS A 68 -12.70 -4.61 -1.05
N ARG A 69 -12.30 -5.81 -0.64
CA ARG A 69 -12.92 -7.05 -1.13
C ARG A 69 -14.42 -7.11 -0.81
N ASN A 70 -14.80 -6.78 0.44
CA ASN A 70 -16.18 -6.89 0.89
C ASN A 70 -17.14 -5.93 0.18
N ILE A 71 -16.66 -4.76 -0.24
CA ILE A 71 -17.49 -3.74 -0.90
C ILE A 71 -17.11 -3.55 -2.38
N GLN A 72 -16.26 -4.42 -2.90
CA GLN A 72 -15.88 -4.50 -4.32
C GLN A 72 -15.33 -3.17 -4.89
N ILE A 73 -14.43 -2.53 -4.14
CA ILE A 73 -13.69 -1.37 -4.65
C ILE A 73 -12.23 -1.74 -4.95
N PRO A 74 -11.57 -1.03 -5.88
CA PRO A 74 -10.18 -1.29 -6.21
C PRO A 74 -9.25 -1.07 -5.01
N CYS A 75 -8.32 -2.01 -4.82
CA CYS A 75 -7.22 -1.88 -3.87
C CYS A 75 -5.91 -2.30 -4.53
N ILE A 76 -4.85 -1.60 -4.19
CA ILE A 76 -3.47 -1.89 -4.62
C ILE A 76 -2.68 -2.32 -3.38
N ASP A 77 -2.17 -3.56 -3.37
CA ASP A 77 -1.38 -4.08 -2.25
C ASP A 77 0.11 -3.74 -2.41
N LEU A 78 0.42 -2.43 -2.36
CA LEU A 78 1.78 -1.92 -2.48
C LEU A 78 2.71 -2.56 -1.45
N GLY A 79 2.26 -2.70 -0.20
CA GLY A 79 3.08 -3.25 0.87
C GLY A 79 3.53 -4.70 0.65
N LYS A 80 2.82 -5.45 -0.19
CA LYS A 80 3.15 -6.83 -0.54
C LYS A 80 3.81 -6.96 -1.92
N GLU A 81 3.34 -6.22 -2.90
CA GLU A 81 3.71 -6.45 -4.30
C GLU A 81 5.00 -5.74 -4.71
N ILE A 82 5.32 -4.60 -4.10
CA ILE A 82 6.55 -3.88 -4.42
C ILE A 82 7.75 -4.44 -3.65
N LYS A 83 8.89 -4.57 -4.35
CA LYS A 83 10.15 -4.98 -3.73
C LYS A 83 11.06 -3.78 -3.60
N PHE A 84 11.39 -3.42 -2.37
CA PHE A 84 12.38 -2.38 -2.08
C PHE A 84 13.76 -2.99 -1.84
N SER A 85 14.78 -2.21 -2.15
CA SER A 85 16.19 -2.51 -1.89
C SER A 85 16.74 -1.51 -0.87
N ASP A 86 17.96 -1.78 -0.40
CA ASP A 86 18.69 -0.82 0.42
C ASP A 86 18.90 0.46 -0.38
N GLY A 87 18.76 1.60 0.25
CA GLY A 87 18.82 2.89 -0.41
C GLY A 87 17.49 3.40 -1.01
N ASP A 88 16.40 2.65 -0.95
CA ASP A 88 15.07 3.15 -1.33
C ASP A 88 14.39 3.96 -0.23
N PHE A 89 14.92 3.89 0.99
CA PHE A 89 14.45 4.67 2.13
C PHE A 89 15.61 5.36 2.83
N TYR A 90 15.36 6.57 3.33
CA TYR A 90 16.28 7.27 4.22
C TYR A 90 16.21 6.73 5.66
N ASP A 91 14.99 6.35 6.06
CA ASP A 91 14.66 5.84 7.39
C ASP A 91 13.51 4.82 7.31
N SER A 92 12.84 4.58 8.42
CA SER A 92 11.73 3.63 8.47
C SER A 92 10.48 4.04 7.68
N ILE A 93 10.39 5.30 7.22
CA ILE A 93 9.16 5.86 6.62
C ILE A 93 9.43 6.61 5.32
N HIS A 94 10.50 7.41 5.27
CA HIS A 94 10.74 8.34 4.17
C HIS A 94 11.52 7.69 3.04
N THR A 95 10.95 7.74 1.86
CA THR A 95 11.57 7.21 0.65
C THR A 95 12.60 8.16 0.06
N THR A 96 13.67 7.61 -0.47
CA THR A 96 14.61 8.33 -1.33
C THR A 96 13.97 8.64 -2.69
N PRO A 97 14.59 9.45 -3.56
CA PRO A 97 14.14 9.62 -4.94
C PRO A 97 14.00 8.29 -5.69
N SER A 98 14.91 7.33 -5.47
CA SER A 98 14.83 5.98 -6.05
C SER A 98 13.59 5.22 -5.56
N GLY A 99 13.36 5.20 -4.25
CA GLY A 99 12.17 4.56 -3.67
C GLY A 99 10.87 5.20 -4.14
N SER A 100 10.84 6.53 -4.21
CA SER A 100 9.68 7.28 -4.72
C SER A 100 9.41 6.96 -6.20
N TYR A 101 10.45 6.88 -7.03
CA TYR A 101 10.32 6.50 -8.43
C TYR A 101 9.76 5.08 -8.60
N LYS A 102 10.23 4.11 -7.81
CA LYS A 102 9.69 2.75 -7.81
C LYS A 102 8.21 2.73 -7.46
N ILE A 103 7.81 3.47 -6.42
CA ILE A 103 6.39 3.59 -6.02
C ILE A 103 5.56 4.21 -7.14
N ALA A 104 6.03 5.30 -7.72
CA ALA A 104 5.32 6.00 -8.80
C ALA A 104 5.11 5.12 -10.02
N THR A 105 6.15 4.41 -10.48
CA THR A 105 6.06 3.48 -11.61
C THR A 105 5.09 2.34 -11.32
N PHE A 106 5.20 1.73 -10.15
CA PHE A 106 4.30 0.66 -9.74
C PHE A 106 2.84 1.12 -9.69
N LEU A 107 2.57 2.28 -9.08
CA LEU A 107 1.22 2.83 -9.00
C LEU A 107 0.68 3.21 -10.36
N TYR A 108 1.50 3.79 -11.24
CA TYR A 108 1.11 4.11 -12.61
C TYR A 108 0.59 2.87 -13.36
N ASP A 109 1.35 1.78 -13.32
CA ASP A 109 0.96 0.53 -13.98
C ASP A 109 -0.35 -0.04 -13.44
N LYS A 110 -0.52 -0.04 -12.11
CA LYS A 110 -1.75 -0.54 -11.47
C LYS A 110 -2.95 0.34 -11.76
N LEU A 111 -2.79 1.66 -11.66
CA LEU A 111 -3.87 2.62 -11.90
C LEU A 111 -4.33 2.59 -13.35
N ARG A 112 -3.40 2.49 -14.31
CA ARG A 112 -3.74 2.36 -15.73
C ARG A 112 -4.67 1.18 -15.99
N ILE A 113 -4.42 0.02 -15.36
CA ILE A 113 -5.27 -1.16 -15.50
C ILE A 113 -6.66 -0.92 -14.90
N ILE A 114 -6.74 -0.28 -13.72
CA ILE A 114 -8.00 0.00 -13.04
C ILE A 114 -8.86 0.97 -13.85
N VAL A 115 -8.25 2.04 -14.35
CA VAL A 115 -8.94 3.07 -15.14
C VAL A 115 -9.46 2.50 -16.46
N ASN A 116 -8.63 1.75 -17.19
CA ASN A 116 -9.04 1.14 -18.46
C ASN A 116 -10.20 0.14 -18.29
N LYS A 117 -10.22 -0.64 -17.21
CA LYS A 117 -11.34 -1.55 -16.90
C LYS A 117 -12.65 -0.80 -16.67
N ASN A 118 -12.59 0.33 -15.97
CA ASN A 118 -13.79 1.13 -15.72
C ASN A 118 -14.34 1.75 -17.00
N HIS A 119 -13.49 2.30 -17.87
CA HIS A 119 -13.91 2.81 -19.18
C HIS A 119 -14.54 1.73 -20.07
N SER A 120 -14.03 0.51 -20.05
CA SER A 120 -14.60 -0.59 -20.84
C SER A 120 -15.98 -1.02 -20.35
N LEU A 121 -16.27 -0.86 -19.05
CA LEU A 121 -17.58 -1.19 -18.47
C LEU A 121 -18.64 -0.10 -18.77
N ASP A 122 -18.23 1.15 -18.94
CA ASP A 122 -19.15 2.24 -19.29
C ASP A 122 -19.59 2.16 -20.75
N LEU A 123 -18.73 1.69 -21.65
CA LEU A 123 -19.04 1.50 -23.08
C LEU A 123 -20.00 0.34 -23.37
N ILE A 124 -20.24 -0.55 -22.42
CA ILE A 124 -21.16 -1.71 -22.58
C ILE A 124 -22.58 -1.36 -22.07
N LYS A 125 -22.74 -0.22 -21.41
CA LYS A 125 -24.03 0.19 -20.82
C LYS A 125 -24.85 1.16 -21.71
N GLU A 126 -24.31 1.53 -22.85
CA GLU A 126 -25.03 2.25 -23.94
C GLU A 126 -25.55 1.27 -24.99
#